data_69e56c7f8e9e9196d02023c1e602c2cb
#
_entry.id   69e56c7f8e9e9196d02023c1e602c2cb
#
_cell.length_a   1.000
_cell.length_b   1.000
_cell.length_c   1.000
_cell.angle_alpha   90.00
_cell.angle_beta   90.00
_cell.angle_gamma   90.00
#
_symmetry.space_group_name_H-M   'P 1'
#
loop_
_entity.id
_entity.type
_entity.pdbx_description
1 polymer ?
#
loop_
_entity_poly.entity_id
_entity_poly.type
_entity_poly.pdbx_seq_one_letter_code
_entity_poly.pdbx_strand_id
1 'polypeptide(L)'
;MTAEKLSSSDALARDIVRGLYEGRFVPGQRLVEPDLGEKYGVSRSTVREAIQKLTAQGIVETQLNRGARIRQLGKADALNILLIIEQLVGLAARQAAQRIALPGNRVPFEEVLTPLLQPVQVVDKFEYARQRNRFYRTMARVGGNAELEGILANMNVHMFGNRLDIPPDQRRQAYRKIGAAILAGDAKTAEAEARAHVRRSIDLLDSIYPDPA
;
A
#
# COMPACT_ATOMS: atom_id res chain seq x y z
N MET A 1 11.77 20.38 11.12
CA MET A 1 11.92 19.29 10.15
C MET A 1 11.59 19.87 8.78
N THR A 2 12.60 20.12 7.96
CA THR A 2 12.45 20.61 6.58
C THR A 2 11.76 19.52 5.77
N ALA A 3 10.59 19.80 5.18
CA ALA A 3 9.96 18.93 4.21
C ALA A 3 10.95 18.72 3.06
N GLU A 4 11.44 17.52 2.90
CA GLU A 4 12.31 17.13 1.80
C GLU A 4 11.57 17.41 0.49
N LYS A 5 12.10 18.32 -0.31
CA LYS A 5 11.49 18.72 -1.58
C LYS A 5 11.58 17.53 -2.53
N LEU A 6 10.43 16.89 -2.81
CA LEU A 6 10.35 15.78 -3.74
C LEU A 6 10.99 16.16 -5.08
N SER A 7 11.79 15.25 -5.65
CA SER A 7 12.30 15.45 -7.01
C SER A 7 11.13 15.46 -8.00
N SER A 8 11.32 16.09 -9.17
CA SER A 8 10.28 16.12 -10.20
C SER A 8 9.87 14.71 -10.66
N SER A 9 10.80 13.75 -10.66
CA SER A 9 10.51 12.35 -10.98
C SER A 9 9.70 11.65 -9.88
N ASP A 10 9.94 11.97 -8.59
CA ASP A 10 9.15 11.44 -7.47
C ASP A 10 7.73 12.03 -7.48
N ALA A 11 7.62 13.32 -7.79
CA ALA A 11 6.32 13.97 -7.91
C ALA A 11 5.49 13.35 -9.04
N LEU A 12 6.11 13.11 -10.22
CA LEU A 12 5.46 12.45 -11.35
C LEU A 12 5.06 11.00 -11.02
N ALA A 13 5.97 10.22 -10.45
CA ALA A 13 5.68 8.84 -10.05
C ALA A 13 4.51 8.78 -9.06
N ARG A 14 4.51 9.67 -8.07
CA ARG A 14 3.43 9.78 -7.08
C ARG A 14 2.09 10.18 -7.71
N ASP A 15 2.08 11.09 -8.70
CA ASP A 15 0.85 11.50 -9.36
C ASP A 15 0.29 10.40 -10.27
N ILE A 16 1.14 9.61 -10.91
CA ILE A 16 0.69 8.41 -11.65
C ILE A 16 0.03 7.41 -10.70
N VAL A 17 0.63 7.13 -9.54
CA VAL A 17 0.03 6.26 -8.51
C VAL A 17 -1.29 6.84 -8.03
N ARG A 18 -1.34 8.13 -7.72
CA ARG A 18 -2.59 8.81 -7.34
C ARG A 18 -3.64 8.67 -8.41
N GLY A 19 -3.26 8.88 -9.68
CA GLY A 19 -4.14 8.73 -10.83
C GLY A 19 -4.74 7.33 -11.01
N LEU A 20 -4.05 6.28 -10.55
CA LEU A 20 -4.61 4.92 -10.49
C LEU A 20 -5.77 4.82 -9.49
N TYR A 21 -5.67 5.50 -8.33
CA TYR A 21 -6.76 5.54 -7.35
C TYR A 21 -7.94 6.39 -7.82
N GLU A 22 -7.67 7.43 -8.59
CA GLU A 22 -8.66 8.37 -9.14
C GLU A 22 -9.26 7.89 -10.48
N GLY A 23 -8.75 6.79 -11.06
CA GLY A 23 -9.20 6.29 -12.36
C GLY A 23 -8.65 7.09 -13.57
N ARG A 24 -7.75 8.04 -13.36
CA ARG A 24 -7.07 8.80 -14.44
C ARG A 24 -6.07 7.94 -15.22
N PHE A 25 -5.58 6.90 -14.58
CA PHE A 25 -4.78 5.85 -15.19
C PHE A 25 -5.44 4.50 -14.90
N VAL A 26 -5.35 3.56 -15.84
CA VAL A 26 -5.97 2.23 -15.72
C VAL A 26 -4.93 1.11 -15.93
N PRO A 27 -5.12 -0.06 -15.30
CA PRO A 27 -4.28 -1.23 -15.55
C PRO A 27 -4.21 -1.57 -17.03
N GLY A 28 -3.03 -1.91 -17.52
CA GLY A 28 -2.74 -2.19 -18.93
C GLY A 28 -2.49 -0.94 -19.79
N GLN A 29 -2.76 0.25 -19.29
CA GLN A 29 -2.55 1.51 -20.02
C GLN A 29 -1.08 1.70 -20.37
N ARG A 30 -0.79 2.03 -21.62
CA ARG A 30 0.55 2.40 -22.09
C ARG A 30 0.92 3.78 -21.55
N LEU A 31 2.15 3.91 -21.06
CA LEU A 31 2.73 5.17 -20.65
C LEU A 31 3.66 5.66 -21.77
N VAL A 32 3.25 6.72 -22.44
CA VAL A 32 3.99 7.30 -23.58
C VAL A 32 4.85 8.44 -23.06
N GLU A 33 6.18 8.26 -23.12
CA GLU A 33 7.13 9.23 -22.54
C GLU A 33 6.95 10.68 -23.06
N PRO A 34 6.81 10.94 -24.37
CA PRO A 34 6.54 12.27 -24.89
C PRO A 34 5.28 12.91 -24.31
N ASP A 35 4.18 12.15 -24.27
CA ASP A 35 2.88 12.65 -23.79
C ASP A 35 2.93 13.01 -22.29
N LEU A 36 3.63 12.19 -21.50
CA LEU A 36 3.86 12.47 -20.09
C LEU A 36 4.76 13.69 -19.91
N GLY A 37 5.82 13.83 -20.73
CA GLY A 37 6.69 15.01 -20.71
C GLY A 37 5.93 16.30 -20.96
N GLU A 38 5.08 16.32 -21.98
CA GLU A 38 4.24 17.46 -22.34
C GLU A 38 3.19 17.75 -21.24
N LYS A 39 2.44 16.73 -20.83
CA LYS A 39 1.36 16.85 -19.83
C LYS A 39 1.86 17.41 -18.48
N TYR A 40 3.06 17.02 -18.06
CA TYR A 40 3.60 17.39 -16.74
C TYR A 40 4.66 18.50 -16.82
N GLY A 41 5.01 18.99 -18.01
CA GLY A 41 6.02 20.03 -18.20
C GLY A 41 7.41 19.62 -17.72
N VAL A 42 7.78 18.33 -17.89
CA VAL A 42 9.05 17.78 -17.44
C VAL A 42 9.87 17.18 -18.58
N SER A 43 11.18 17.05 -18.37
CA SER A 43 12.09 16.49 -19.37
C SER A 43 11.83 14.98 -19.58
N ARG A 44 12.23 14.46 -20.76
CA ARG A 44 12.19 13.02 -21.06
C ARG A 44 13.00 12.19 -20.06
N SER A 45 14.13 12.71 -19.57
CA SER A 45 14.93 12.04 -18.55
C SER A 45 14.18 11.92 -17.23
N THR A 46 13.46 12.96 -16.81
CA THR A 46 12.60 12.95 -15.62
C THR A 46 11.48 11.91 -15.76
N VAL A 47 10.85 11.82 -16.94
CA VAL A 47 9.81 10.79 -17.20
C VAL A 47 10.37 9.39 -17.10
N ARG A 48 11.54 9.14 -17.72
CA ARG A 48 12.21 7.83 -17.65
C ARG A 48 12.57 7.43 -16.23
N GLU A 49 13.09 8.35 -15.45
CA GLU A 49 13.41 8.12 -14.05
C GLU A 49 12.14 7.78 -13.25
N ALA A 50 11.03 8.49 -13.46
CA ALA A 50 9.75 8.18 -12.83
C ALA A 50 9.24 6.78 -13.24
N ILE A 51 9.33 6.43 -14.53
CA ILE A 51 8.97 5.10 -15.04
C ILE A 51 9.85 4.01 -14.42
N GLN A 52 11.16 4.23 -14.31
CA GLN A 52 12.08 3.29 -13.65
C GLN A 52 11.73 3.07 -12.18
N LYS A 53 11.41 4.14 -11.43
CA LYS A 53 10.93 4.05 -10.04
C LYS A 53 9.64 3.23 -9.93
N LEU A 54 8.67 3.49 -10.82
CA LEU A 54 7.42 2.73 -10.87
C LEU A 54 7.63 1.26 -11.29
N THR A 55 8.61 1.00 -12.15
CA THR A 55 8.99 -0.36 -12.56
C THR A 55 9.64 -1.11 -11.39
N ALA A 56 10.57 -0.46 -10.68
CA ALA A 56 11.17 -1.04 -9.47
C ALA A 56 10.12 -1.33 -8.38
N GLN A 57 9.06 -0.53 -8.34
CA GLN A 57 7.90 -0.78 -7.47
C GLN A 57 6.91 -1.81 -8.04
N GLY A 58 7.12 -2.36 -9.26
CA GLY A 58 6.21 -3.31 -9.92
C GLY A 58 4.84 -2.75 -10.29
N ILE A 59 4.70 -1.42 -10.34
CA ILE A 59 3.48 -0.72 -10.78
C ILE A 59 3.44 -0.63 -12.30
N VAL A 60 4.62 -0.49 -12.90
CA VAL A 60 4.83 -0.42 -14.34
C VAL A 60 5.65 -1.64 -14.77
N GLU A 61 5.33 -2.19 -15.91
CA GLU A 61 6.15 -3.17 -16.62
C GLU A 61 6.69 -2.56 -17.90
N THR A 62 7.94 -2.89 -18.22
CA THR A 62 8.59 -2.48 -19.48
C THR A 62 8.79 -3.69 -20.36
N GLN A 63 8.41 -3.58 -21.62
CA GLN A 63 8.62 -4.63 -22.62
C GLN A 63 9.56 -4.09 -23.71
N LEU A 64 10.52 -4.92 -24.12
CA LEU A 64 11.45 -4.57 -25.20
C LEU A 64 10.65 -4.19 -26.44
N ASN A 65 10.96 -3.03 -27.04
CA ASN A 65 10.31 -2.47 -28.23
C ASN A 65 8.80 -2.14 -28.09
N ARG A 66 8.19 -2.31 -26.90
CA ARG A 66 6.77 -2.00 -26.65
C ARG A 66 6.55 -0.87 -25.65
N GLY A 67 7.64 -0.39 -25.01
CA GLY A 67 7.62 0.70 -24.06
C GLY A 67 7.12 0.28 -22.67
N ALA A 68 6.65 1.24 -21.92
CA ALA A 68 6.16 1.07 -20.54
C ALA A 68 4.63 1.01 -20.51
N ARG A 69 4.07 0.16 -19.66
CA ARG A 69 2.63 0.11 -19.37
C ARG A 69 2.37 -0.10 -17.88
N ILE A 70 1.23 0.34 -17.43
CA ILE A 70 0.76 0.03 -16.08
C ILE A 70 0.48 -1.48 -16.03
N ARG A 71 1.06 -2.13 -15.03
CA ARG A 71 0.89 -3.58 -14.85
C ARG A 71 -0.58 -3.91 -14.62
N GLN A 72 -1.05 -4.96 -15.26
CA GLN A 72 -2.37 -5.52 -15.07
C GLN A 72 -2.24 -6.86 -14.33
N LEU A 73 -2.82 -6.94 -13.14
CA LEU A 73 -2.82 -8.16 -12.34
C LEU A 73 -4.08 -8.98 -12.62
N GLY A 74 -3.90 -10.27 -12.86
CA GLY A 74 -4.99 -11.24 -12.86
C GLY A 74 -5.39 -11.66 -11.44
N LYS A 75 -6.50 -12.43 -11.30
CA LYS A 75 -7.00 -12.97 -10.02
C LYS A 75 -5.92 -13.79 -9.30
N ALA A 76 -5.22 -14.66 -10.03
CA ALA A 76 -4.15 -15.48 -9.46
C ALA A 76 -2.98 -14.65 -8.91
N ASP A 77 -2.57 -13.60 -9.62
CA ASP A 77 -1.51 -12.69 -9.16
C ASP A 77 -1.94 -11.96 -7.89
N ALA A 78 -3.17 -11.42 -7.87
CA ALA A 78 -3.72 -10.72 -6.72
C ALA A 78 -3.83 -11.64 -5.49
N LEU A 79 -4.27 -12.88 -5.69
CA LEU A 79 -4.32 -13.90 -4.63
C LEU A 79 -2.92 -14.18 -4.06
N ASN A 80 -1.95 -14.47 -4.93
CA ASN A 80 -0.57 -14.78 -4.51
C ASN A 80 0.05 -13.61 -3.74
N ILE A 81 -0.17 -12.38 -4.18
CA ILE A 81 0.28 -11.18 -3.47
C ILE A 81 -0.36 -11.07 -2.10
N LEU A 82 -1.68 -11.26 -1.99
CA LEU A 82 -2.40 -11.16 -0.71
C LEU A 82 -1.97 -12.27 0.28
N LEU A 83 -1.71 -13.48 -0.19
CA LEU A 83 -1.22 -14.58 0.65
C LEU A 83 0.15 -14.22 1.28
N ILE A 84 1.04 -13.61 0.52
CA ILE A 84 2.33 -13.13 1.03
C ILE A 84 2.11 -11.99 2.04
N ILE A 85 1.28 -11.01 1.68
CA ILE A 85 0.97 -9.86 2.54
C ILE A 85 0.37 -10.31 3.87
N GLU A 86 -0.51 -11.29 3.87
CA GLU A 86 -1.10 -11.86 5.09
C GLU A 86 -0.02 -12.27 6.08
N GLN A 87 1.01 -13.00 5.62
CA GLN A 87 2.09 -13.46 6.49
C GLN A 87 2.95 -12.30 6.99
N LEU A 88 3.32 -11.39 6.10
CA LEU A 88 4.20 -10.28 6.44
C LEU A 88 3.55 -9.27 7.38
N VAL A 89 2.28 -8.95 7.17
CA VAL A 89 1.51 -8.04 8.05
C VAL A 89 1.25 -8.70 9.41
N GLY A 90 0.97 -10.00 9.44
CA GLY A 90 0.88 -10.78 10.68
C GLY A 90 2.19 -10.78 11.47
N LEU A 91 3.32 -11.03 10.80
CA LEU A 91 4.65 -10.96 11.40
C LEU A 91 4.96 -9.57 11.96
N ALA A 92 4.65 -8.50 11.21
CA ALA A 92 4.86 -7.13 11.66
C ALA A 92 4.05 -6.81 12.92
N ALA A 93 2.78 -7.21 12.96
CA ALA A 93 1.90 -7.00 14.11
C ALA A 93 2.40 -7.76 15.36
N ARG A 94 2.80 -9.03 15.20
CA ARG A 94 3.38 -9.83 16.28
C ARG A 94 4.63 -9.17 16.87
N GLN A 95 5.58 -8.79 16.02
CA GLN A 95 6.83 -8.17 16.46
C GLN A 95 6.60 -6.79 17.08
N ALA A 96 5.65 -6.00 16.54
CA ALA A 96 5.27 -4.72 17.14
C ALA A 96 4.71 -4.91 18.57
N ALA A 97 3.80 -5.86 18.77
CA ALA A 97 3.25 -6.17 20.09
C ALA A 97 4.34 -6.58 21.10
N GLN A 98 5.28 -7.42 20.68
CA GLN A 98 6.40 -7.86 21.53
C GLN A 98 7.31 -6.72 21.99
N ARG A 99 7.36 -5.62 21.26
CA ARG A 99 8.29 -4.50 21.47
C ARG A 99 7.61 -3.18 21.77
N ILE A 100 6.28 -3.13 21.85
CA ILE A 100 5.53 -1.88 22.05
C ILE A 100 5.86 -1.17 23.37
N ALA A 101 6.22 -1.92 24.41
CA ALA A 101 6.60 -1.39 25.70
C ALA A 101 8.01 -0.77 25.75
N LEU A 102 8.83 -0.98 24.71
CA LEU A 102 10.16 -0.37 24.65
C LEU A 102 10.04 1.16 24.49
N PRO A 103 10.96 1.92 25.14
CA PRO A 103 10.97 3.38 25.03
C PRO A 103 10.96 3.85 23.57
N GLY A 104 10.11 4.83 23.26
CA GLY A 104 10.03 5.41 21.93
C GLY A 104 9.13 4.68 20.91
N ASN A 105 8.57 3.50 21.24
CA ASN A 105 7.77 2.71 20.31
C ASN A 105 6.27 3.07 20.32
N ARG A 106 5.70 3.34 21.49
CA ARG A 106 4.26 3.53 21.64
C ARG A 106 3.75 4.76 20.88
N VAL A 107 4.38 5.91 21.07
CA VAL A 107 3.92 7.18 20.49
C VAL A 107 3.89 7.13 18.95
N PRO A 108 4.95 6.74 18.22
CA PRO A 108 4.91 6.63 16.77
C PRO A 108 3.86 5.63 16.26
N PHE A 109 3.56 4.58 17.03
CA PHE A 109 2.53 3.62 16.68
C PHE A 109 1.11 4.22 16.84
N GLU A 110 0.83 4.90 17.94
CA GLU A 110 -0.46 5.58 18.18
C GLU A 110 -0.72 6.68 17.14
N GLU A 111 0.31 7.44 16.74
CA GLU A 111 0.20 8.47 15.70
C GLU A 111 -0.27 7.91 14.33
N VAL A 112 0.14 6.72 13.96
CA VAL A 112 -0.27 6.11 12.68
C VAL A 112 -1.58 5.32 12.79
N LEU A 113 -1.94 4.87 13.98
CA LEU A 113 -3.20 4.17 14.24
C LEU A 113 -4.37 5.14 14.28
N THR A 114 -4.22 6.27 14.97
CA THR A 114 -5.30 7.23 15.23
C THR A 114 -6.08 7.65 13.97
N PRO A 115 -5.44 8.04 12.85
CA PRO A 115 -6.17 8.42 11.63
C PRO A 115 -7.03 7.29 11.05
N LEU A 116 -6.61 6.03 11.20
CA LEU A 116 -7.34 4.86 10.69
C LEU A 116 -8.59 4.52 11.51
N LEU A 117 -8.70 5.06 12.71
CA LEU A 117 -9.84 4.87 13.62
C LEU A 117 -10.91 5.96 13.48
N GLN A 118 -10.61 7.05 12.77
CA GLN A 118 -11.56 8.16 12.61
C GLN A 118 -12.69 7.78 11.62
N PRO A 119 -13.93 8.21 11.90
CA PRO A 119 -14.99 8.11 10.90
C PRO A 119 -14.68 9.02 9.73
N VAL A 120 -14.71 8.48 8.51
CA VAL A 120 -14.46 9.25 7.28
C VAL A 120 -15.77 9.34 6.51
N GLN A 121 -16.26 10.57 6.27
CA GLN A 121 -17.47 10.81 5.49
C GLN A 121 -17.21 10.68 3.97
N VAL A 122 -16.03 11.11 3.52
CA VAL A 122 -15.58 10.97 2.11
C VAL A 122 -14.19 10.36 2.12
N VAL A 123 -14.05 9.19 1.52
CA VAL A 123 -12.76 8.47 1.48
C VAL A 123 -11.97 8.93 0.27
N ASP A 124 -10.93 9.76 0.46
CA ASP A 124 -9.84 9.85 -0.50
C ASP A 124 -9.08 8.50 -0.46
N LYS A 125 -9.34 7.66 -1.46
CA LYS A 125 -8.76 6.31 -1.55
C LYS A 125 -7.23 6.32 -1.57
N PHE A 126 -6.63 7.33 -2.17
CA PHE A 126 -5.18 7.47 -2.21
C PHE A 126 -4.61 7.84 -0.84
N GLU A 127 -5.20 8.81 -0.16
CA GLU A 127 -4.74 9.20 1.18
C GLU A 127 -4.95 8.07 2.20
N TYR A 128 -6.09 7.38 2.13
CA TYR A 128 -6.33 6.18 2.93
C TYR A 128 -5.25 5.11 2.69
N ALA A 129 -4.89 4.84 1.43
CA ALA A 129 -3.84 3.88 1.11
C ALA A 129 -2.48 4.30 1.68
N ARG A 130 -2.16 5.61 1.66
CA ARG A 130 -0.94 6.15 2.28
C ARG A 130 -0.93 5.94 3.79
N GLN A 131 -2.04 6.23 4.47
CA GLN A 131 -2.18 6.01 5.92
C GLN A 131 -2.02 4.54 6.28
N ARG A 132 -2.70 3.64 5.55
CA ARG A 132 -2.56 2.19 5.71
C ARG A 132 -1.11 1.73 5.54
N ASN A 133 -0.44 2.17 4.47
CA ASN A 133 0.95 1.77 4.21
C ASN A 133 1.89 2.30 5.29
N ARG A 134 1.67 3.54 5.77
CA ARG A 134 2.41 4.10 6.90
C ARG A 134 2.21 3.26 8.16
N PHE A 135 0.99 2.82 8.43
CA PHE A 135 0.67 1.95 9.58
C PHE A 135 1.44 0.63 9.50
N TYR A 136 1.41 -0.08 8.36
CA TYR A 136 2.12 -1.36 8.22
C TYR A 136 3.65 -1.21 8.35
N ARG A 137 4.21 -0.17 7.74
CA ARG A 137 5.65 0.12 7.89
C ARG A 137 6.02 0.45 9.33
N THR A 138 5.21 1.22 10.02
CA THR A 138 5.46 1.57 11.42
C THR A 138 5.36 0.35 12.33
N MET A 139 4.46 -0.60 12.08
CA MET A 139 4.45 -1.88 12.79
C MET A 139 5.80 -2.62 12.63
N ALA A 140 6.33 -2.73 11.41
CA ALA A 140 7.61 -3.37 11.17
C ALA A 140 8.77 -2.64 11.86
N ARG A 141 8.77 -1.30 11.82
CA ARG A 141 9.77 -0.44 12.49
C ARG A 141 9.73 -0.61 14.01
N VAL A 142 8.56 -0.53 14.62
CA VAL A 142 8.34 -0.75 16.06
C VAL A 142 8.75 -2.17 16.45
N GLY A 143 8.48 -3.14 15.58
CA GLY A 143 8.94 -4.51 15.70
C GLY A 143 10.46 -4.69 15.57
N GLY A 144 11.20 -3.65 15.18
CA GLY A 144 12.65 -3.67 15.01
C GLY A 144 13.12 -4.49 13.80
N ASN A 145 12.29 -4.62 12.75
CA ASN A 145 12.58 -5.41 11.56
C ASN A 145 12.69 -4.50 10.34
N ALA A 146 13.91 -3.99 10.08
CA ALA A 146 14.19 -3.07 8.97
C ALA A 146 13.95 -3.72 7.60
N GLU A 147 14.26 -5.00 7.45
CA GLU A 147 14.03 -5.75 6.21
C GLU A 147 12.53 -5.83 5.90
N LEU A 148 11.72 -6.18 6.92
CA LEU A 148 10.27 -6.22 6.78
C LEU A 148 9.68 -4.84 6.47
N GLU A 149 10.21 -3.76 7.08
CA GLU A 149 9.81 -2.38 6.77
C GLU A 149 10.05 -2.06 5.28
N GLY A 150 11.22 -2.43 4.75
CA GLY A 150 11.58 -2.26 3.34
C GLY A 150 10.67 -3.04 2.40
N ILE A 151 10.38 -4.30 2.72
CA ILE A 151 9.46 -5.13 1.93
C ILE A 151 8.05 -4.53 1.92
N LEU A 152 7.50 -4.17 3.09
CA LEU A 152 6.16 -3.60 3.20
C LEU A 152 6.03 -2.24 2.52
N ALA A 153 7.13 -1.46 2.43
CA ALA A 153 7.15 -0.19 1.71
C ALA A 153 6.92 -0.36 0.20
N ASN A 154 7.37 -1.49 -0.36
CA ASN A 154 7.35 -1.78 -1.79
C ASN A 154 6.20 -2.72 -2.20
N MET A 155 5.34 -3.13 -1.29
CA MET A 155 4.24 -4.03 -1.63
C MET A 155 3.11 -3.34 -2.38
N ASN A 156 2.85 -3.84 -3.58
CA ASN A 156 1.93 -3.24 -4.56
C ASN A 156 0.45 -3.59 -4.32
N VAL A 157 -0.05 -3.43 -3.11
CA VAL A 157 -1.49 -3.51 -2.81
C VAL A 157 -2.29 -2.46 -3.61
N HIS A 158 -1.60 -1.46 -4.14
CA HIS A 158 -2.20 -0.38 -4.93
C HIS A 158 -2.91 -0.86 -6.19
N MET A 159 -2.43 -1.95 -6.80
CA MET A 159 -2.89 -2.40 -8.11
C MET A 159 -4.33 -2.95 -8.09
N PHE A 160 -4.79 -3.41 -6.93
CA PHE A 160 -6.15 -3.95 -6.78
C PHE A 160 -6.86 -3.47 -5.52
N GLY A 161 -6.14 -2.96 -4.53
CA GLY A 161 -6.70 -2.59 -3.22
C GLY A 161 -7.76 -1.48 -3.27
N ASN A 162 -7.72 -0.61 -4.29
CA ASN A 162 -8.74 0.42 -4.52
C ASN A 162 -10.03 -0.13 -5.16
N ARG A 163 -9.99 -1.36 -5.70
CA ARG A 163 -11.15 -2.06 -6.25
C ARG A 163 -11.88 -2.89 -5.19
N LEU A 164 -11.21 -3.16 -4.04
CA LEU A 164 -11.83 -3.88 -2.91
C LEU A 164 -12.80 -2.96 -2.18
N ASP A 165 -14.08 -3.27 -2.27
CA ASP A 165 -15.13 -2.52 -1.58
C ASP A 165 -15.37 -3.08 -0.17
N ILE A 166 -14.40 -2.84 0.72
CA ILE A 166 -14.54 -3.15 2.15
C ILE A 166 -15.24 -1.97 2.83
N PRO A 167 -16.38 -2.19 3.50
CA PRO A 167 -17.07 -1.11 4.22
C PRO A 167 -16.15 -0.38 5.20
N PRO A 168 -16.20 0.96 5.28
CA PRO A 168 -15.32 1.76 6.14
C PRO A 168 -15.35 1.32 7.61
N ASP A 169 -16.51 0.95 8.13
CA ASP A 169 -16.68 0.49 9.50
C ASP A 169 -15.98 -0.84 9.77
N GLN A 170 -16.03 -1.77 8.84
CA GLN A 170 -15.33 -3.05 8.96
C GLN A 170 -13.81 -2.84 8.94
N ARG A 171 -13.31 -1.94 8.08
CA ARG A 171 -11.89 -1.57 8.07
C ARG A 171 -11.47 -0.96 9.39
N ARG A 172 -12.24 0.00 9.90
CA ARG A 172 -11.99 0.68 11.16
C ARG A 172 -11.99 -0.28 12.34
N GLN A 173 -12.96 -1.21 12.38
CA GLN A 173 -13.01 -2.26 13.40
C GLN A 173 -11.77 -3.15 13.38
N ALA A 174 -11.28 -3.52 12.19
CA ALA A 174 -10.07 -4.31 12.06
C ALA A 174 -8.84 -3.59 12.63
N TYR A 175 -8.63 -2.32 12.25
CA TYR A 175 -7.51 -1.54 12.81
C TYR A 175 -7.63 -1.34 14.32
N ARG A 176 -8.84 -1.17 14.84
CA ARG A 176 -9.07 -1.10 16.29
C ARG A 176 -8.62 -2.37 17.00
N LYS A 177 -8.99 -3.55 16.48
CA LYS A 177 -8.60 -4.83 17.07
C LYS A 177 -7.09 -5.06 17.00
N ILE A 178 -6.48 -4.83 15.83
CA ILE A 178 -5.03 -4.93 15.65
C ILE A 178 -4.31 -3.96 16.60
N GLY A 179 -4.73 -2.71 16.62
CA GLY A 179 -4.12 -1.68 17.46
C GLY A 179 -4.24 -1.98 18.95
N ALA A 180 -5.41 -2.42 19.41
CA ALA A 180 -5.64 -2.79 20.81
C ALA A 180 -4.72 -3.96 21.23
N ALA A 181 -4.61 -5.00 20.42
CA ALA A 181 -3.75 -6.14 20.70
C ALA A 181 -2.26 -5.75 20.74
N ILE A 182 -1.80 -4.92 19.80
CA ILE A 182 -0.42 -4.41 19.80
C ILE A 182 -0.15 -3.58 21.07
N LEU A 183 -1.03 -2.62 21.39
CA LEU A 183 -0.86 -1.75 22.55
C LEU A 183 -0.91 -2.50 23.90
N ALA A 184 -1.61 -3.64 23.93
CA ALA A 184 -1.64 -4.55 25.08
C ALA A 184 -0.41 -5.50 25.14
N GLY A 185 0.44 -5.54 24.12
CA GLY A 185 1.56 -6.47 24.04
C GLY A 185 1.14 -7.92 23.71
N ASP A 186 -0.12 -8.15 23.32
CA ASP A 186 -0.63 -9.47 22.96
C ASP A 186 -0.23 -9.84 21.52
N ALA A 187 0.96 -10.43 21.40
CA ALA A 187 1.56 -10.77 20.12
C ALA A 187 0.75 -11.80 19.32
N LYS A 188 0.10 -12.75 20.01
CA LYS A 188 -0.70 -13.79 19.36
C LYS A 188 -1.97 -13.23 18.74
N THR A 189 -2.71 -12.42 19.51
CA THR A 189 -3.93 -11.76 19.03
C THR A 189 -3.61 -10.73 17.96
N ALA A 190 -2.52 -9.95 18.11
CA ALA A 190 -2.08 -8.97 17.11
C ALA A 190 -1.81 -9.63 15.74
N GLU A 191 -1.07 -10.75 15.72
CA GLU A 191 -0.82 -11.52 14.51
C GLU A 191 -2.13 -12.05 13.89
N ALA A 192 -2.98 -12.67 14.68
CA ALA A 192 -4.24 -13.26 14.23
C ALA A 192 -5.19 -12.22 13.61
N GLU A 193 -5.38 -11.08 14.27
CA GLU A 193 -6.25 -10.00 13.78
C GLU A 193 -5.68 -9.33 12.52
N ALA A 194 -4.36 -9.15 12.45
CA ALA A 194 -3.69 -8.59 11.29
C ALA A 194 -3.82 -9.51 10.06
N ARG A 195 -3.64 -10.81 10.23
CA ARG A 195 -3.85 -11.82 9.19
C ARG A 195 -5.32 -11.88 8.75
N ALA A 196 -6.25 -11.91 9.70
CA ALA A 196 -7.67 -11.91 9.42
C ALA A 196 -8.11 -10.65 8.65
N HIS A 197 -7.48 -9.50 8.91
CA HIS A 197 -7.74 -8.27 8.15
C HIS A 197 -7.35 -8.41 6.68
N VAL A 198 -6.20 -9.00 6.37
CA VAL A 198 -5.77 -9.23 4.98
C VAL A 198 -6.61 -10.33 4.33
N ARG A 199 -6.95 -11.40 5.05
CA ARG A 199 -7.75 -12.52 4.54
C ARG A 199 -9.13 -12.07 4.05
N ARG A 200 -9.77 -11.11 4.71
CA ARG A 200 -11.01 -10.49 4.19
C ARG A 200 -10.85 -9.87 2.79
N SER A 201 -9.66 -9.41 2.45
CA SER A 201 -9.39 -8.93 1.08
C SER A 201 -9.30 -10.08 0.07
N ILE A 202 -8.82 -11.25 0.50
CA ILE A 202 -8.80 -12.47 -0.33
C ILE A 202 -10.23 -12.92 -0.61
N ASP A 203 -11.09 -12.94 0.40
CA ASP A 203 -12.49 -13.37 0.28
C ASP A 203 -13.30 -12.47 -0.70
N LEU A 204 -12.83 -11.24 -0.93
CA LEU A 204 -13.47 -10.30 -1.85
C LEU A 204 -12.90 -10.34 -3.28
N LEU A 205 -11.88 -11.16 -3.57
CA LEU A 205 -11.27 -11.18 -4.90
C LEU A 205 -12.26 -11.56 -6.00
N ASP A 206 -13.20 -12.45 -5.72
CA ASP A 206 -14.19 -12.89 -6.70
C ASP A 206 -15.12 -11.75 -7.14
N SER A 207 -15.37 -10.78 -6.27
CA SER A 207 -16.16 -9.59 -6.63
C SER A 207 -15.43 -8.64 -7.59
N ILE A 208 -14.07 -8.71 -7.64
CA ILE A 208 -13.23 -7.87 -8.50
C ILE A 208 -12.91 -8.59 -9.81
N TYR A 209 -12.76 -9.90 -9.74
CA TYR A 209 -12.39 -10.78 -10.84
C TYR A 209 -13.46 -11.86 -11.00
N PRO A 210 -14.66 -11.51 -11.50
CA PRO A 210 -15.69 -12.52 -11.75
C PRO A 210 -15.16 -13.53 -12.75
N ASP A 211 -15.53 -14.80 -12.57
CA ASP A 211 -15.22 -15.83 -13.54
C ASP A 211 -15.83 -15.45 -14.90
N PRO A 212 -15.13 -15.68 -16.01
CA PRO A 212 -15.71 -15.46 -17.33
C PRO A 212 -16.95 -16.35 -17.47
N ALA A 213 -18.05 -15.70 -17.87
CA ALA A 213 -19.34 -16.37 -18.09
C ALA A 213 -19.23 -17.37 -19.28
#